data_10c8abfcd7e704e8f90712f4eb171be9
#
_entry.id   10c8abfcd7e704e8f90712f4eb171be9
#
_cell.length_a   1.000
_cell.length_b   1.000
_cell.length_c   1.000
_cell.angle_alpha   90.00
_cell.angle_beta   90.00
_cell.angle_gamma   90.00
#
_symmetry.space_group_name_H-M   'P 1'
#
loop_
_entity.id
_entity.type
_entity.pdbx_description
1 polymer ?
#
loop_
_entity_poly.entity_id
_entity_poly.type
_entity_poly.pdbx_seq_one_letter_code
_entity_poly.pdbx_strand_id
1 'polypeptide(L)'
;MRPTDYIASLFKPSGGPGGESAAYDFDPIGSYFYNCPAEEGVFQIVDAETTADLDLNAVFEKIDRTTSRVGQQYLYAWLRTLRGEEDAADFDRRVGAFENDDELTQRCAGHLARLAGDDAYDLCRLIFDTPVRVRRIGLIYALTAAAAAALLLAPFYPALLLLFVAIYAVNMYIHYSNKINISLYTSAVKQLSTALKTARYLAAEGVPGSDEAARPIRRVAEVEHRSRIVGTQGDGGNELAAVGWLAFELVKIAFNIEVILFHRFTGNIATHRDAIHDVFRFIGRTDAAISVMRLRRAAKTCRPTFTDGKYLEAVQVVHPLIEGCTANTLTLDGTGLLLTGSNMSGKTTFIRTVMLNALLGETLCTCFAERFTAPYMRLHSSIRISDDITEGTSYYLQEVLTVKRLLEDADRPAACLFVLDELFKGTNTTERIAAGKAVLARLNRGPHIVLAATHDIELAELLRGDGYELHHFREEVADGRLVFDYCLHTGPLTTRNAIRILELYDYPPELIAEAYDTQQKLLGNG
;
A
#
# COMPACT_ATOMS: atom_id res chain seq x y z
N MET A 1 -17.46 -18.12 13.60
CA MET A 1 -16.28 -17.24 13.52
C MET A 1 -15.70 -17.45 12.13
N ARG A 2 -15.66 -16.44 11.27
CA ARG A 2 -15.14 -16.60 9.90
C ARG A 2 -13.62 -16.65 9.94
N PRO A 3 -12.92 -17.35 9.03
CA PRO A 3 -11.44 -17.45 9.04
C PRO A 3 -10.74 -16.09 9.02
N THR A 4 -11.40 -15.06 8.49
CA THR A 4 -10.92 -13.67 8.45
C THR A 4 -10.79 -13.00 9.81
N ASP A 5 -11.60 -13.41 10.80
CA ASP A 5 -11.59 -12.82 12.15
C ASP A 5 -10.42 -13.32 13.00
N TYR A 6 -9.88 -14.50 12.66
CA TYR A 6 -8.73 -15.09 13.36
C TYR A 6 -7.41 -14.43 12.92
N ILE A 7 -7.29 -14.08 11.63
CA ILE A 7 -6.09 -13.39 11.10
C ILE A 7 -6.01 -11.96 11.64
N ALA A 8 -7.14 -11.26 11.75
CA ALA A 8 -7.19 -9.92 12.32
C ALA A 8 -6.80 -9.86 13.82
N SER A 9 -6.97 -10.96 14.56
CA SER A 9 -6.61 -11.01 15.98
C SER A 9 -5.11 -11.18 16.25
N LEU A 10 -4.34 -11.70 15.28
CA LEU A 10 -2.89 -11.93 15.40
C LEU A 10 -2.04 -10.64 15.16
N PHE A 11 -2.64 -9.58 14.64
CA PHE A 11 -1.97 -8.32 14.33
C PHE A 11 -2.46 -7.12 15.15
N LYS A 12 -3.04 -7.34 16.35
CA LYS A 12 -3.28 -6.23 17.27
C LYS A 12 -1.95 -5.78 17.90
N PRO A 13 -1.50 -4.54 17.68
CA PRO A 13 -0.36 -4.00 18.42
C PRO A 13 -0.75 -3.92 19.89
N SER A 14 0.12 -4.40 20.77
CA SER A 14 0.02 -4.22 22.22
C SER A 14 0.11 -2.71 22.52
N GLY A 15 -1.01 -2.12 22.90
CA GLY A 15 -1.11 -0.70 23.22
C GLY A 15 -0.29 -0.31 24.44
N GLY A 16 0.62 0.64 24.25
CA GLY A 16 1.17 1.46 25.33
C GLY A 16 0.19 2.62 25.65
N PRO A 17 0.21 3.19 26.84
CA PRO A 17 -0.76 4.21 27.27
C PRO A 17 -0.43 5.59 26.69
N GLY A 18 -1.20 6.03 25.70
CA GLY A 18 -1.08 7.38 25.16
C GLY A 18 -1.91 7.59 23.90
N GLY A 19 -3.12 8.11 24.05
CA GLY A 19 -3.95 8.70 22.99
C GLY A 19 -4.51 7.69 21.99
N GLU A 20 -5.83 7.51 21.97
CA GLU A 20 -6.55 6.75 20.95
C GLU A 20 -6.32 7.37 19.56
N SER A 21 -5.28 6.92 18.84
CA SER A 21 -5.18 7.03 17.40
C SER A 21 -6.23 6.07 16.83
N ALA A 22 -7.19 6.54 16.08
CA ALA A 22 -8.11 5.70 15.34
C ALA A 22 -7.28 4.72 14.51
N ALA A 23 -7.40 3.42 14.79
CA ALA A 23 -6.62 2.39 14.11
C ALA A 23 -6.88 2.47 12.60
N TYR A 24 -5.81 2.44 11.79
CA TYR A 24 -5.91 2.39 10.33
C TYR A 24 -6.67 1.12 9.91
N ASP A 25 -7.75 1.29 9.16
CA ASP A 25 -8.46 0.20 8.51
C ASP A 25 -7.91 0.05 7.08
N PHE A 26 -7.08 -0.98 6.87
CA PHE A 26 -6.42 -1.19 5.59
C PHE A 26 -7.33 -1.79 4.50
N ASP A 27 -8.52 -2.31 4.84
CA ASP A 27 -9.47 -2.83 3.87
C ASP A 27 -9.98 -1.72 2.92
N PRO A 28 -10.56 -0.62 3.41
CA PRO A 28 -10.96 0.49 2.54
C PRO A 28 -9.77 1.25 1.96
N ILE A 29 -8.66 1.40 2.69
CA ILE A 29 -7.45 2.08 2.21
C ILE A 29 -6.85 1.33 1.02
N GLY A 30 -6.73 0.01 1.11
CA GLY A 30 -6.15 -0.85 0.07
C GLY A 30 -7.07 -1.07 -1.12
N SER A 31 -8.37 -0.74 -1.01
CA SER A 31 -9.36 -1.09 -2.03
C SER A 31 -9.01 -0.54 -3.43
N TYR A 32 -8.41 0.65 -3.52
CA TYR A 32 -7.95 1.19 -4.79
C TYR A 32 -6.82 0.35 -5.40
N PHE A 33 -5.81 -0.01 -4.60
CA PHE A 33 -4.68 -0.81 -5.05
C PHE A 33 -5.09 -2.21 -5.53
N TYR A 34 -5.93 -2.90 -4.75
CA TYR A 34 -6.33 -4.28 -5.05
C TYR A 34 -7.31 -4.42 -6.22
N ASN A 35 -8.07 -3.37 -6.53
CA ASN A 35 -9.03 -3.38 -7.63
C ASN A 35 -8.53 -2.66 -8.89
N CYS A 36 -7.42 -1.90 -8.81
CA CYS A 36 -6.85 -1.24 -9.97
C CYS A 36 -6.19 -2.27 -10.89
N PRO A 37 -6.60 -2.38 -12.18
CA PRO A 37 -5.89 -3.21 -13.13
C PRO A 37 -4.42 -2.78 -13.23
N ALA A 38 -3.53 -3.74 -13.48
CA ALA A 38 -2.14 -3.42 -13.76
C ALA A 38 -2.07 -2.45 -14.95
N GLU A 39 -1.55 -1.26 -14.72
CA GLU A 39 -1.38 -0.25 -15.78
C GLU A 39 -0.26 -0.70 -16.72
N GLU A 40 -0.43 -0.47 -18.03
CA GLU A 40 0.66 -0.67 -18.99
C GLU A 40 1.82 0.26 -18.67
N GLY A 41 3.06 -0.26 -18.73
CA GLY A 41 4.26 0.54 -18.46
C GLY A 41 4.68 0.62 -16.99
N VAL A 42 3.98 -0.02 -16.06
CA VAL A 42 4.46 -0.13 -14.67
C VAL A 42 5.75 -0.93 -14.63
N PHE A 43 6.78 -0.38 -13.99
CA PHE A 43 8.09 -1.00 -13.88
C PHE A 43 8.06 -2.23 -12.97
N GLN A 44 7.41 -2.12 -11.79
CA GLN A 44 7.17 -3.22 -10.86
C GLN A 44 5.97 -2.92 -9.93
N ILE A 45 5.16 -3.93 -9.68
CA ILE A 45 4.27 -3.97 -8.51
C ILE A 45 5.01 -4.75 -7.43
N VAL A 46 5.20 -4.14 -6.26
CA VAL A 46 5.87 -4.78 -5.12
C VAL A 46 5.02 -5.96 -4.67
N ASP A 47 5.63 -7.14 -4.64
CA ASP A 47 4.94 -8.37 -4.27
C ASP A 47 4.55 -8.43 -2.79
N ALA A 48 3.71 -9.41 -2.45
CA ALA A 48 3.20 -9.58 -1.09
C ALA A 48 4.31 -9.95 -0.09
N GLU A 49 5.32 -10.73 -0.53
CA GLU A 49 6.45 -11.13 0.31
C GLU A 49 7.30 -9.90 0.66
N THR A 50 7.72 -9.13 -0.33
CA THR A 50 8.47 -7.88 -0.11
C THR A 50 7.66 -6.86 0.70
N THR A 51 6.34 -6.75 0.46
CA THR A 51 5.45 -5.90 1.26
C THR A 51 5.43 -6.30 2.74
N ALA A 52 5.37 -7.60 3.02
CA ALA A 52 5.39 -8.13 4.38
C ALA A 52 6.79 -7.98 5.02
N ASP A 53 7.85 -8.27 4.26
CA ASP A 53 9.23 -8.13 4.71
C ASP A 53 9.57 -6.70 5.14
N LEU A 54 9.08 -5.71 4.44
CA LEU A 54 9.30 -4.29 4.73
C LEU A 54 8.29 -3.69 5.73
N ASP A 55 7.34 -4.47 6.23
CA ASP A 55 6.27 -4.00 7.10
C ASP A 55 5.54 -2.76 6.51
N LEU A 56 5.24 -2.77 5.19
CA LEU A 56 4.79 -1.58 4.45
C LEU A 56 3.49 -0.96 4.98
N ASN A 57 2.64 -1.69 5.67
CA ASN A 57 1.46 -1.13 6.30
C ASN A 57 1.84 -0.22 7.49
N ALA A 58 2.77 -0.66 8.36
CA ALA A 58 3.27 0.16 9.45
C ALA A 58 4.06 1.38 8.93
N VAL A 59 4.84 1.18 7.86
CA VAL A 59 5.54 2.30 7.18
C VAL A 59 4.53 3.31 6.64
N PHE A 60 3.49 2.85 5.96
CA PHE A 60 2.42 3.70 5.43
C PHE A 60 1.77 4.53 6.55
N GLU A 61 1.38 3.91 7.66
CA GLU A 61 0.82 4.59 8.84
C GLU A 61 1.76 5.69 9.38
N LYS A 62 3.07 5.42 9.38
CA LYS A 62 4.09 6.39 9.83
C LYS A 62 4.26 7.58 8.90
N ILE A 63 4.18 7.37 7.59
CA ILE A 63 4.47 8.41 6.58
C ILE A 63 3.22 9.13 6.06
N ASP A 64 2.02 8.56 6.19
CA ASP A 64 0.79 9.16 5.70
C ASP A 64 0.48 10.49 6.40
N ARG A 65 0.37 11.54 5.59
CA ARG A 65 0.00 12.91 5.97
C ARG A 65 -1.09 13.45 5.04
N THR A 66 -1.79 12.55 4.35
CA THR A 66 -2.87 12.92 3.45
C THR A 66 -4.04 13.56 4.20
N THR A 67 -4.78 14.41 3.51
CA THR A 67 -5.94 15.11 4.05
C THR A 67 -7.24 14.41 3.68
N SER A 68 -7.29 13.78 2.50
CA SER A 68 -8.47 13.11 1.97
C SER A 68 -8.33 11.60 1.95
N ARG A 69 -9.46 10.87 2.00
CA ARG A 69 -9.46 9.41 1.82
C ARG A 69 -9.07 8.99 0.41
N VAL A 70 -9.33 9.83 -0.58
CA VAL A 70 -8.86 9.64 -1.96
C VAL A 70 -7.34 9.72 -2.04
N GLY A 71 -6.73 10.72 -1.38
CA GLY A 71 -5.27 10.83 -1.26
C GLY A 71 -4.65 9.64 -0.54
N GLN A 72 -5.31 9.17 0.52
CA GLN A 72 -4.85 8.03 1.31
C GLN A 72 -4.83 6.73 0.49
N GLN A 73 -5.91 6.42 -0.23
CA GLN A 73 -5.98 5.28 -1.14
C GLN A 73 -4.94 5.37 -2.27
N TYR A 74 -4.77 6.56 -2.83
CA TYR A 74 -3.80 6.80 -3.89
C TYR A 74 -2.35 6.63 -3.40
N LEU A 75 -1.99 7.22 -2.26
CA LEU A 75 -0.66 7.11 -1.66
C LEU A 75 -0.33 5.64 -1.30
N TYR A 76 -1.31 4.89 -0.79
CA TYR A 76 -1.15 3.46 -0.50
C TYR A 76 -0.79 2.65 -1.75
N ALA A 77 -1.49 2.90 -2.86
CA ALA A 77 -1.22 2.26 -4.15
C ALA A 77 0.11 2.74 -4.75
N TRP A 78 0.39 4.04 -4.66
CA TRP A 78 1.62 4.63 -5.17
C TRP A 78 2.87 4.05 -4.53
N LEU A 79 2.87 3.87 -3.20
CA LEU A 79 3.96 3.27 -2.44
C LEU A 79 4.25 1.81 -2.85
N ARG A 80 3.30 1.10 -3.45
CA ARG A 80 3.42 -0.30 -3.85
C ARG A 80 3.65 -0.49 -5.36
N THR A 81 3.78 0.60 -6.10
CA THR A 81 3.86 0.56 -7.56
C THR A 81 5.03 1.42 -8.05
N LEU A 82 6.11 0.78 -8.46
CA LEU A 82 7.24 1.45 -9.11
C LEU A 82 6.87 1.72 -10.56
N ARG A 83 6.96 2.98 -10.99
CA ARG A 83 6.47 3.43 -12.31
C ARG A 83 7.58 3.80 -13.28
N GLY A 84 8.80 3.96 -12.78
CA GLY A 84 9.96 4.40 -13.53
C GLY A 84 10.46 5.77 -13.08
N GLU A 85 11.68 6.08 -13.46
CA GLU A 85 12.40 7.29 -13.02
C GLU A 85 11.70 8.58 -13.46
N GLU A 86 11.12 8.61 -14.68
CA GLU A 86 10.42 9.79 -15.19
C GLU A 86 9.17 10.13 -14.37
N ASP A 87 8.40 9.11 -14.00
CA ASP A 87 7.20 9.28 -13.15
C ASP A 87 7.57 9.71 -11.73
N ALA A 88 8.66 9.17 -11.19
CA ALA A 88 9.19 9.58 -9.90
C ALA A 88 9.63 11.06 -9.94
N ALA A 89 10.36 11.47 -10.97
CA ALA A 89 10.78 12.86 -11.17
C ALA A 89 9.58 13.81 -11.36
N ASP A 90 8.52 13.38 -12.09
CA ASP A 90 7.30 14.17 -12.21
C ASP A 90 6.59 14.33 -10.85
N PHE A 91 6.55 13.26 -10.06
CA PHE A 91 5.97 13.31 -8.71
C PHE A 91 6.77 14.27 -7.80
N ASP A 92 8.11 14.24 -7.86
CA ASP A 92 8.95 15.16 -7.06
C ASP A 92 8.74 16.63 -7.47
N ARG A 93 8.57 16.92 -8.78
CA ARG A 93 8.22 18.29 -9.23
C ARG A 93 6.88 18.76 -8.64
N ARG A 94 5.90 17.84 -8.51
CA ARG A 94 4.61 18.15 -7.88
C ARG A 94 4.76 18.42 -6.38
N VAL A 95 5.59 17.65 -5.69
CA VAL A 95 5.92 17.90 -4.27
C VAL A 95 6.58 19.27 -4.12
N GLY A 96 7.56 19.59 -4.99
CA GLY A 96 8.28 20.88 -5.00
C GLY A 96 7.37 22.09 -5.20
N ALA A 97 6.27 21.97 -5.95
CA ALA A 97 5.31 23.07 -6.11
C ALA A 97 4.67 23.45 -4.76
N PHE A 98 4.43 22.49 -3.88
CA PHE A 98 3.85 22.73 -2.54
C PHE A 98 4.92 23.08 -1.49
N GLU A 99 6.17 22.68 -1.67
CA GLU A 99 7.28 23.09 -0.78
C GLU A 99 7.52 24.59 -0.81
N ASN A 100 7.29 25.23 -1.97
CA ASN A 100 7.58 26.63 -2.21
C ASN A 100 6.38 27.58 -2.01
N ASP A 101 5.16 27.05 -1.79
CA ASP A 101 3.93 27.85 -1.65
C ASP A 101 3.03 27.30 -0.53
N ASP A 102 3.19 27.87 0.67
CA ASP A 102 2.39 27.49 1.85
C ASP A 102 0.93 27.92 1.71
N GLU A 103 0.65 29.04 1.05
CA GLU A 103 -0.72 29.51 0.87
C GLU A 103 -1.49 28.61 -0.09
N LEU A 104 -0.87 28.22 -1.21
CA LEU A 104 -1.42 27.24 -2.13
C LEU A 104 -1.71 25.91 -1.41
N THR A 105 -0.75 25.44 -0.63
CA THR A 105 -0.88 24.21 0.15
C THR A 105 -2.08 24.26 1.11
N GLN A 106 -2.24 25.35 1.84
CA GLN A 106 -3.32 25.52 2.80
C GLN A 106 -4.70 25.60 2.11
N ARG A 107 -4.79 26.35 0.99
CA ARG A 107 -6.01 26.44 0.19
C ARG A 107 -6.40 25.08 -0.39
N CYS A 108 -5.47 24.35 -0.98
CA CYS A 108 -5.71 22.99 -1.51
C CYS A 108 -6.14 22.02 -0.39
N ALA A 109 -5.45 22.01 0.75
CA ALA A 109 -5.78 21.16 1.89
C ALA A 109 -7.20 21.43 2.42
N GLY A 110 -7.64 22.68 2.46
CA GLY A 110 -8.99 23.05 2.86
C GLY A 110 -10.10 22.45 1.96
N HIS A 111 -9.82 22.30 0.67
CA HIS A 111 -10.75 21.63 -0.26
C HIS A 111 -10.66 20.11 -0.22
N LEU A 112 -9.46 19.55 -0.06
CA LEU A 112 -9.23 18.11 0.14
C LEU A 112 -9.90 17.58 1.41
N ALA A 113 -9.95 18.39 2.48
CA ALA A 113 -10.61 18.03 3.74
C ALA A 113 -12.11 17.72 3.58
N ARG A 114 -12.77 18.17 2.50
CA ARG A 114 -14.16 17.80 2.19
C ARG A 114 -14.32 16.33 1.82
N LEU A 115 -13.22 15.64 1.51
CA LEU A 115 -13.13 14.20 1.21
C LEU A 115 -12.44 13.43 2.35
N ALA A 116 -12.43 13.95 3.58
CA ALA A 116 -11.82 13.32 4.75
C ALA A 116 -12.73 12.29 5.43
N GLY A 117 -14.05 12.33 5.16
CA GLY A 117 -15.01 11.37 5.72
C GLY A 117 -14.84 9.97 5.12
N ASP A 118 -15.14 8.92 5.90
CA ASP A 118 -14.96 7.52 5.47
C ASP A 118 -15.83 7.14 4.27
N ASP A 119 -16.94 7.83 4.04
CA ASP A 119 -17.78 7.68 2.86
C ASP A 119 -17.06 8.06 1.56
N ALA A 120 -15.95 8.80 1.61
CA ALA A 120 -15.14 9.10 0.43
C ALA A 120 -14.36 7.87 -0.11
N TYR A 121 -14.15 6.83 0.70
CA TYR A 121 -13.61 5.56 0.21
C TYR A 121 -14.50 4.89 -0.84
N ASP A 122 -15.82 5.14 -0.79
CA ASP A 122 -16.79 4.57 -1.73
C ASP A 122 -16.60 5.06 -3.18
N LEU A 123 -15.83 6.13 -3.41
CA LEU A 123 -15.51 6.60 -4.77
C LEU A 123 -14.88 5.51 -5.64
N CYS A 124 -14.07 4.63 -5.07
CA CYS A 124 -13.47 3.51 -5.77
C CYS A 124 -14.49 2.56 -6.38
N ARG A 125 -15.67 2.42 -5.77
CA ARG A 125 -16.76 1.56 -6.30
C ARG A 125 -17.25 2.05 -7.64
N LEU A 126 -17.30 3.36 -7.88
CA LEU A 126 -17.71 3.92 -9.17
C LEU A 126 -16.72 3.61 -10.29
N ILE A 127 -15.45 3.38 -9.93
CA ILE A 127 -14.38 3.11 -10.88
C ILE A 127 -14.32 1.61 -11.21
N PHE A 128 -14.35 0.74 -10.20
CA PHE A 128 -14.01 -0.67 -10.35
C PHE A 128 -15.21 -1.62 -10.29
N ASP A 129 -16.24 -1.32 -9.48
CA ASP A 129 -17.36 -2.23 -9.34
C ASP A 129 -18.14 -2.40 -10.65
N THR A 130 -18.59 -3.62 -10.89
CA THR A 130 -19.55 -3.84 -11.97
C THR A 130 -20.87 -3.17 -11.61
N PRO A 131 -21.39 -2.27 -12.49
CA PRO A 131 -22.63 -1.57 -12.16
C PRO A 131 -23.75 -2.58 -11.96
N VAL A 132 -24.43 -2.46 -10.82
CA VAL A 132 -25.60 -3.30 -10.54
C VAL A 132 -26.65 -3.02 -11.61
N ARG A 133 -26.89 -4.00 -12.48
CA ARG A 133 -27.93 -3.89 -13.52
C ARG A 133 -29.28 -4.14 -12.89
N VAL A 134 -30.18 -3.16 -13.04
CA VAL A 134 -31.59 -3.36 -12.67
C VAL A 134 -32.18 -4.43 -13.56
N ARG A 135 -32.57 -5.55 -12.94
CA ARG A 135 -33.13 -6.70 -13.68
C ARG A 135 -34.51 -6.32 -14.24
N ARG A 136 -34.78 -6.66 -15.52
CA ARG A 136 -36.09 -6.44 -16.19
C ARG A 136 -36.52 -4.97 -16.23
N ILE A 137 -35.62 -4.05 -16.52
CA ILE A 137 -35.95 -2.61 -16.59
C ILE A 137 -37.12 -2.29 -17.54
N GLY A 138 -37.29 -3.04 -18.64
CA GLY A 138 -38.43 -2.89 -19.53
C GLY A 138 -39.78 -3.12 -18.85
N LEU A 139 -39.86 -4.09 -17.91
CA LEU A 139 -41.06 -4.31 -17.10
C LEU A 139 -41.35 -3.13 -16.18
N ILE A 140 -40.31 -2.55 -15.60
CA ILE A 140 -40.41 -1.37 -14.70
C ILE A 140 -40.96 -0.17 -15.48
N TYR A 141 -40.46 0.07 -16.69
CA TYR A 141 -41.02 1.12 -17.57
C TYR A 141 -42.49 0.85 -17.93
N ALA A 142 -42.85 -0.40 -18.23
CA ALA A 142 -44.24 -0.78 -18.55
C ALA A 142 -45.16 -0.58 -17.34
N LEU A 143 -44.76 -1.00 -16.14
CA LEU A 143 -45.51 -0.79 -14.90
C LEU A 143 -45.67 0.71 -14.57
N THR A 144 -44.62 1.51 -14.76
CA THR A 144 -44.70 2.97 -14.58
C THR A 144 -45.67 3.61 -15.56
N ALA A 145 -45.63 3.24 -16.83
CA ALA A 145 -46.56 3.73 -17.83
C ALA A 145 -48.02 3.29 -17.54
N ALA A 146 -48.22 2.02 -17.12
CA ALA A 146 -49.51 1.51 -16.73
C ALA A 146 -50.09 2.22 -15.49
N ALA A 147 -49.27 2.49 -14.48
CA ALA A 147 -49.67 3.26 -13.29
C ALA A 147 -50.09 4.68 -13.67
N ALA A 148 -49.33 5.36 -14.52
CA ALA A 148 -49.68 6.69 -15.01
C ALA A 148 -50.99 6.69 -15.81
N ALA A 149 -51.17 5.75 -16.72
CA ALA A 149 -52.38 5.61 -17.50
C ALA A 149 -53.61 5.31 -16.61
N ALA A 150 -53.46 4.39 -15.64
CA ALA A 150 -54.53 4.05 -14.70
C ALA A 150 -54.99 5.28 -13.90
N LEU A 151 -54.05 6.09 -13.41
CA LEU A 151 -54.32 7.30 -12.64
C LEU A 151 -54.98 8.40 -13.51
N LEU A 152 -54.52 8.60 -14.75
CA LEU A 152 -55.06 9.59 -15.68
C LEU A 152 -56.48 9.26 -16.15
N LEU A 153 -56.79 7.95 -16.33
CA LEU A 153 -58.08 7.50 -16.76
C LEU A 153 -59.07 7.21 -15.62
N ALA A 154 -58.65 7.20 -14.38
CA ALA A 154 -59.44 6.94 -13.19
C ALA A 154 -60.67 7.87 -13.06
N PRO A 155 -60.64 9.18 -13.42
CA PRO A 155 -61.82 10.04 -13.38
C PRO A 155 -62.96 9.56 -14.31
N PHE A 156 -62.63 8.83 -15.40
CA PHE A 156 -63.59 8.30 -16.35
C PHE A 156 -64.01 6.85 -16.04
N TYR A 157 -63.05 6.09 -15.45
CA TYR A 157 -63.23 4.68 -15.12
C TYR A 157 -62.74 4.39 -13.70
N PRO A 158 -63.55 4.59 -12.66
CA PRO A 158 -63.08 4.47 -11.25
C PRO A 158 -62.49 3.10 -10.88
N ALA A 159 -62.88 2.03 -11.59
CA ALA A 159 -62.31 0.69 -11.40
C ALA A 159 -60.77 0.64 -11.65
N LEU A 160 -60.21 1.57 -12.41
CA LEU A 160 -58.77 1.67 -12.67
C LEU A 160 -57.98 2.07 -11.43
N LEU A 161 -58.63 2.61 -10.38
CA LEU A 161 -57.97 2.83 -9.09
C LEU A 161 -57.55 1.51 -8.44
N LEU A 162 -58.33 0.44 -8.57
CA LEU A 162 -57.95 -0.88 -8.06
C LEU A 162 -56.72 -1.43 -8.80
N LEU A 163 -56.67 -1.22 -10.13
CA LEU A 163 -55.49 -1.57 -10.92
C LEU A 163 -54.26 -0.75 -10.49
N PHE A 164 -54.43 0.56 -10.28
CA PHE A 164 -53.33 1.42 -9.78
C PHE A 164 -52.81 0.92 -8.43
N VAL A 165 -53.68 0.55 -7.48
CA VAL A 165 -53.28 0.01 -6.16
C VAL A 165 -52.53 -1.31 -6.31
N ALA A 166 -52.99 -2.19 -7.21
CA ALA A 166 -52.29 -3.46 -7.48
C ALA A 166 -50.89 -3.21 -8.08
N ILE A 167 -50.77 -2.29 -9.05
CA ILE A 167 -49.46 -1.90 -9.62
C ILE A 167 -48.58 -1.24 -8.56
N TYR A 168 -49.17 -0.38 -7.70
CA TYR A 168 -48.42 0.25 -6.59
C TYR A 168 -47.81 -0.78 -5.64
N ALA A 169 -48.56 -1.84 -5.29
CA ALA A 169 -48.01 -2.92 -4.43
C ALA A 169 -46.82 -3.64 -5.09
N VAL A 170 -46.89 -3.90 -6.40
CA VAL A 170 -45.79 -4.48 -7.17
C VAL A 170 -44.60 -3.52 -7.23
N ASN A 171 -44.84 -2.24 -7.48
CA ASN A 171 -43.82 -1.21 -7.54
C ASN A 171 -43.15 -1.01 -6.18
N MET A 172 -43.89 -1.10 -5.07
CA MET A 172 -43.37 -1.06 -3.70
C MET A 172 -42.41 -2.25 -3.46
N TYR A 173 -42.76 -3.47 -3.89
CA TYR A 173 -41.87 -4.61 -3.79
C TYR A 173 -40.59 -4.40 -4.61
N ILE A 174 -40.68 -3.90 -5.84
CA ILE A 174 -39.54 -3.59 -6.70
C ILE A 174 -38.64 -2.52 -6.05
N HIS A 175 -39.25 -1.45 -5.52
CA HIS A 175 -38.53 -0.36 -4.83
C HIS A 175 -37.69 -0.89 -3.65
N TYR A 176 -38.34 -1.63 -2.73
CA TYR A 176 -37.64 -2.15 -1.55
C TYR A 176 -36.59 -3.23 -1.89
N SER A 177 -36.83 -4.05 -2.90
CA SER A 177 -35.86 -5.04 -3.39
C SER A 177 -34.58 -4.41 -3.96
N ASN A 178 -34.66 -3.19 -4.47
CA ASN A 178 -33.51 -2.45 -5.00
C ASN A 178 -32.92 -1.44 -4.03
N LYS A 179 -33.58 -1.18 -2.89
CA LYS A 179 -33.19 -0.11 -1.95
C LYS A 179 -31.78 -0.27 -1.40
N ILE A 180 -31.34 -1.49 -1.09
CA ILE A 180 -29.99 -1.78 -0.60
C ILE A 180 -28.95 -1.40 -1.66
N ASN A 181 -29.18 -1.82 -2.91
CA ASN A 181 -28.29 -1.50 -4.02
C ASN A 181 -28.20 0.01 -4.28
N ILE A 182 -29.34 0.69 -4.23
CA ILE A 182 -29.43 2.14 -4.44
C ILE A 182 -28.71 2.88 -3.31
N SER A 183 -28.87 2.46 -2.05
CA SER A 183 -28.23 3.13 -0.90
C SER A 183 -26.70 3.04 -0.94
N LEU A 184 -26.14 1.90 -1.35
CA LEU A 184 -24.70 1.71 -1.51
C LEU A 184 -24.09 2.67 -2.55
N TYR A 185 -24.82 2.94 -3.65
CA TYR A 185 -24.37 3.87 -4.68
C TYR A 185 -24.66 5.34 -4.36
N THR A 186 -25.61 5.63 -3.48
CA THR A 186 -26.00 7.01 -3.13
C THR A 186 -24.85 7.74 -2.43
N SER A 187 -24.12 7.07 -1.53
CA SER A 187 -22.91 7.59 -0.89
C SER A 187 -21.85 7.94 -1.94
N ALA A 188 -21.52 6.98 -2.80
CA ALA A 188 -20.52 7.18 -3.85
C ALA A 188 -20.88 8.32 -4.82
N VAL A 189 -22.17 8.50 -5.15
CA VAL A 189 -22.66 9.61 -6.00
C VAL A 189 -22.47 10.97 -5.32
N LYS A 190 -22.78 11.05 -4.02
CA LYS A 190 -22.57 12.27 -3.24
C LYS A 190 -21.10 12.62 -3.20
N GLN A 191 -20.24 11.62 -2.98
CA GLN A 191 -18.80 11.81 -2.98
C GLN A 191 -18.25 12.18 -4.35
N LEU A 192 -18.82 11.67 -5.47
CA LEU A 192 -18.44 12.10 -6.81
C LEU A 192 -18.68 13.60 -7.03
N SER A 193 -19.82 14.14 -6.56
CA SER A 193 -20.06 15.60 -6.63
C SER A 193 -19.05 16.39 -5.82
N THR A 194 -18.69 15.92 -4.62
CA THR A 194 -17.65 16.54 -3.78
C THR A 194 -16.28 16.46 -4.43
N ALA A 195 -15.90 15.30 -4.98
CA ALA A 195 -14.65 15.10 -5.70
C ALA A 195 -14.55 16.01 -6.93
N LEU A 196 -15.64 16.13 -7.71
CA LEU A 196 -15.66 17.02 -8.87
C LEU A 196 -15.47 18.50 -8.50
N LYS A 197 -16.11 18.95 -7.40
CA LYS A 197 -15.92 20.32 -6.90
C LYS A 197 -14.50 20.54 -6.41
N THR A 198 -13.92 19.57 -5.71
CA THR A 198 -12.52 19.60 -5.26
C THR A 198 -11.57 19.63 -6.45
N ALA A 199 -11.75 18.75 -7.45
CA ALA A 199 -10.91 18.73 -8.65
C ALA A 199 -10.97 20.04 -9.44
N ARG A 200 -12.16 20.64 -9.61
CA ARG A 200 -12.32 21.95 -10.25
C ARG A 200 -11.57 23.05 -9.52
N TYR A 201 -11.63 23.04 -8.19
CA TYR A 201 -10.91 24.02 -7.40
C TYR A 201 -9.40 23.84 -7.55
N LEU A 202 -8.89 22.62 -7.38
CA LEU A 202 -7.46 22.31 -7.56
C LEU A 202 -6.97 22.72 -8.96
N ALA A 203 -7.77 22.44 -10.01
CA ALA A 203 -7.43 22.83 -11.36
C ALA A 203 -7.43 24.36 -11.55
N ALA A 204 -8.33 25.10 -10.90
CA ALA A 204 -8.37 26.56 -10.94
C ALA A 204 -7.18 27.21 -10.21
N GLU A 205 -6.65 26.57 -9.17
CA GLU A 205 -5.41 26.99 -8.49
C GLU A 205 -4.14 26.71 -9.33
N GLY A 206 -4.27 26.02 -10.46
CA GLY A 206 -3.15 25.76 -11.36
C GLY A 206 -2.13 24.74 -10.79
N VAL A 207 -2.56 23.81 -9.91
CA VAL A 207 -1.65 22.76 -9.41
C VAL A 207 -1.11 21.89 -10.54
N PRO A 208 0.06 21.28 -10.41
CA PRO A 208 0.64 20.43 -11.46
C PRO A 208 -0.32 19.33 -11.93
N GLY A 209 -0.54 19.21 -13.25
CA GLY A 209 -1.49 18.29 -13.87
C GLY A 209 -2.91 18.84 -14.10
N SER A 210 -3.13 20.14 -13.86
CA SER A 210 -4.41 20.80 -14.06
C SER A 210 -4.87 20.77 -15.52
N ASP A 211 -3.96 20.91 -16.48
CA ASP A 211 -4.27 20.88 -17.91
C ASP A 211 -4.76 19.49 -18.34
N GLU A 212 -4.10 18.43 -17.87
CA GLU A 212 -4.49 17.04 -18.13
C GLU A 212 -5.84 16.70 -17.52
N ALA A 213 -6.12 17.23 -16.32
CA ALA A 213 -7.37 17.01 -15.59
C ALA A 213 -8.56 17.78 -16.18
N ALA A 214 -8.35 18.83 -16.96
CA ALA A 214 -9.42 19.70 -17.48
C ALA A 214 -10.46 18.94 -18.32
N ARG A 215 -10.03 18.00 -19.16
CA ARG A 215 -10.94 17.17 -20.00
C ARG A 215 -11.70 16.15 -19.18
N PRO A 216 -11.09 15.31 -18.32
CA PRO A 216 -11.79 14.42 -17.37
C PRO A 216 -12.81 15.16 -16.50
N ILE A 217 -12.44 16.29 -15.91
CA ILE A 217 -13.33 17.11 -15.08
C ILE A 217 -14.60 17.52 -15.84
N ARG A 218 -14.48 17.94 -17.11
CA ARG A 218 -15.64 18.29 -17.95
C ARG A 218 -16.54 17.09 -18.22
N ARG A 219 -15.96 15.94 -18.57
CA ARG A 219 -16.73 14.70 -18.82
C ARG A 219 -17.48 14.21 -17.56
N VAL A 220 -16.85 14.25 -16.39
CA VAL A 220 -17.51 13.89 -15.12
C VAL A 220 -18.61 14.90 -14.75
N ALA A 221 -18.45 16.18 -15.10
CA ALA A 221 -19.46 17.19 -14.87
C ALA A 221 -20.78 16.93 -15.61
N GLU A 222 -20.70 16.36 -16.81
CA GLU A 222 -21.90 15.93 -17.57
C GLU A 222 -22.66 14.81 -16.85
N VAL A 223 -21.94 13.89 -16.24
CA VAL A 223 -22.53 12.81 -15.43
C VAL A 223 -23.20 13.36 -14.17
N GLU A 224 -22.52 14.27 -13.45
CA GLU A 224 -23.02 14.89 -12.22
C GLU A 224 -24.32 15.68 -12.51
N HIS A 225 -24.35 16.49 -13.54
CA HIS A 225 -25.52 17.28 -13.89
C HIS A 225 -26.77 16.42 -14.15
N ARG A 226 -26.61 15.27 -14.81
CA ARG A 226 -27.68 14.32 -15.08
C ARG A 226 -28.10 13.50 -13.84
N SER A 227 -27.26 13.47 -12.79
CA SER A 227 -27.44 12.63 -11.59
C SER A 227 -28.01 13.39 -10.38
N ARG A 228 -28.06 14.73 -10.42
CA ARG A 228 -28.55 15.58 -9.31
C ARG A 228 -29.95 15.24 -8.81
N ILE A 229 -30.78 14.61 -9.64
CA ILE A 229 -32.17 14.26 -9.32
C ILE A 229 -32.25 13.03 -8.39
N VAL A 230 -31.17 12.19 -8.31
CA VAL A 230 -31.17 10.93 -7.53
C VAL A 230 -30.96 11.16 -6.02
N GLY A 231 -30.35 12.27 -5.63
CA GLY A 231 -29.82 12.49 -4.27
C GLY A 231 -30.59 13.47 -3.37
N THR A 232 -31.81 13.89 -3.72
CA THR A 232 -32.59 14.78 -2.84
C THR A 232 -33.20 14.01 -1.67
N GLN A 233 -32.42 13.80 -0.61
CA GLN A 233 -32.95 13.54 0.72
C GLN A 233 -33.34 14.90 1.34
N GLY A 234 -34.64 15.11 1.59
CA GLY A 234 -35.13 16.32 2.21
C GLY A 234 -34.78 16.34 3.71
N ASP A 235 -34.07 17.39 4.12
CA ASP A 235 -33.94 17.75 5.54
C ASP A 235 -35.33 18.27 6.02
N GLY A 236 -36.05 17.43 6.76
CA GLY A 236 -37.37 17.73 7.27
C GLY A 236 -37.34 18.65 8.51
N GLY A 237 -37.17 19.95 8.28
CA GLY A 237 -37.17 20.95 9.36
C GLY A 237 -38.54 21.40 9.88
N ASN A 238 -39.68 21.10 9.20
CA ASN A 238 -41.04 21.52 9.61
C ASN A 238 -42.07 20.43 9.31
N GLU A 239 -43.16 20.35 10.08
CA GLU A 239 -44.26 19.38 9.92
C GLU A 239 -44.87 19.38 8.50
N LEU A 240 -45.03 20.55 7.89
CA LEU A 240 -45.50 20.71 6.51
C LEU A 240 -44.50 20.13 5.49
N ALA A 241 -43.20 20.26 5.76
CA ALA A 241 -42.13 19.65 4.94
C ALA A 241 -42.14 18.12 5.07
N ALA A 242 -42.46 17.57 6.24
CA ALA A 242 -42.58 16.12 6.46
C ALA A 242 -43.75 15.51 5.68
N VAL A 243 -44.91 16.18 5.62
CA VAL A 243 -46.08 15.72 4.81
C VAL A 243 -45.77 15.80 3.31
N GLY A 244 -45.13 16.89 2.88
CA GLY A 244 -44.67 17.04 1.50
C GLY A 244 -43.64 15.97 1.07
N TRP A 245 -42.72 15.66 1.97
CA TRP A 245 -41.75 14.61 1.80
C TRP A 245 -42.39 13.22 1.70
N LEU A 246 -43.36 12.90 2.58
CA LEU A 246 -44.12 11.65 2.54
C LEU A 246 -44.86 11.50 1.21
N ALA A 247 -45.55 12.54 0.76
CA ALA A 247 -46.24 12.55 -0.52
C ALA A 247 -45.28 12.32 -1.69
N PHE A 248 -44.11 12.93 -1.66
CA PHE A 248 -43.08 12.73 -2.68
C PHE A 248 -42.52 11.30 -2.66
N GLU A 249 -42.32 10.69 -1.49
CA GLU A 249 -41.92 9.27 -1.36
C GLU A 249 -42.96 8.34 -1.98
N LEU A 250 -44.26 8.57 -1.71
CA LEU A 250 -45.34 7.77 -2.32
C LEU A 250 -45.32 7.87 -3.84
N VAL A 251 -45.05 9.07 -4.39
CA VAL A 251 -44.92 9.28 -5.85
C VAL A 251 -43.69 8.56 -6.40
N LYS A 252 -42.55 8.62 -5.71
CA LYS A 252 -41.34 7.91 -6.12
C LYS A 252 -41.57 6.39 -6.23
N ILE A 253 -42.27 5.82 -5.24
CA ILE A 253 -42.61 4.39 -5.22
C ILE A 253 -43.62 4.06 -6.32
N ALA A 254 -44.70 4.87 -6.47
CA ALA A 254 -45.76 4.64 -7.44
C ALA A 254 -45.24 4.53 -8.89
N PHE A 255 -44.23 5.34 -9.23
CA PHE A 255 -43.69 5.44 -10.58
C PHE A 255 -42.26 4.89 -10.69
N ASN A 256 -41.72 4.17 -9.68
CA ASN A 256 -40.35 3.62 -9.65
C ASN A 256 -39.28 4.64 -10.07
N ILE A 257 -39.49 5.93 -9.73
CA ILE A 257 -38.64 7.03 -10.20
C ILE A 257 -37.16 6.79 -9.78
N GLU A 258 -36.95 6.40 -8.53
CA GLU A 258 -35.63 6.16 -7.98
C GLU A 258 -34.90 5.00 -8.67
N VAL A 259 -35.60 3.90 -8.98
CA VAL A 259 -35.04 2.73 -9.68
C VAL A 259 -34.68 3.08 -11.14
N ILE A 260 -35.54 3.85 -11.82
CA ILE A 260 -35.28 4.30 -13.19
C ILE A 260 -34.09 5.27 -13.26
N LEU A 261 -34.04 6.22 -12.33
CA LEU A 261 -32.92 7.16 -12.23
C LEU A 261 -31.61 6.44 -11.91
N PHE A 262 -31.65 5.47 -10.98
CA PHE A 262 -30.51 4.63 -10.66
C PHE A 262 -30.01 3.85 -11.88
N HIS A 263 -30.91 3.24 -12.65
CA HIS A 263 -30.50 2.53 -13.87
C HIS A 263 -29.83 3.45 -14.90
N ARG A 264 -30.38 4.65 -15.13
CA ARG A 264 -29.75 5.65 -16.02
C ARG A 264 -28.41 6.11 -15.51
N PHE A 265 -28.31 6.31 -14.21
CA PHE A 265 -27.08 6.75 -13.56
C PHE A 265 -25.96 5.68 -13.69
N THR A 266 -26.26 4.42 -13.37
CA THR A 266 -25.27 3.32 -13.49
C THR A 266 -24.81 3.13 -14.94
N GLY A 267 -25.70 3.32 -15.92
CA GLY A 267 -25.34 3.33 -17.34
C GLY A 267 -24.40 4.48 -17.72
N ASN A 268 -24.64 5.68 -17.20
CA ASN A 268 -23.78 6.85 -17.43
C ASN A 268 -22.40 6.68 -16.78
N ILE A 269 -22.34 6.15 -15.55
CA ILE A 269 -21.06 5.87 -14.88
C ILE A 269 -20.25 4.88 -15.70
N ALA A 270 -20.85 3.80 -16.17
CA ALA A 270 -20.15 2.77 -16.94
C ALA A 270 -19.45 3.34 -18.19
N THR A 271 -20.00 4.38 -18.81
CA THR A 271 -19.42 5.04 -20.00
C THR A 271 -18.38 6.12 -19.67
N HIS A 272 -18.26 6.52 -18.40
CA HIS A 272 -17.38 7.61 -17.98
C HIS A 272 -16.37 7.17 -16.89
N ARG A 273 -16.22 5.87 -16.67
CA ARG A 273 -15.32 5.33 -15.64
C ARG A 273 -13.91 5.85 -15.74
N ASP A 274 -13.36 5.88 -16.95
CA ASP A 274 -12.01 6.38 -17.19
C ASP A 274 -11.87 7.84 -16.74
N ALA A 275 -12.86 8.68 -17.07
CA ALA A 275 -12.83 10.09 -16.64
C ALA A 275 -12.98 10.24 -15.10
N ILE A 276 -13.78 9.38 -14.46
CA ILE A 276 -13.90 9.35 -12.98
C ILE A 276 -12.59 8.91 -12.36
N HIS A 277 -11.93 7.90 -12.94
CA HIS A 277 -10.62 7.42 -12.51
C HIS A 277 -9.55 8.50 -12.65
N ASP A 278 -9.52 9.22 -13.78
CA ASP A 278 -8.58 10.33 -13.98
C ASP A 278 -8.79 11.48 -12.98
N VAL A 279 -10.04 11.82 -12.66
CA VAL A 279 -10.36 12.79 -11.60
C VAL A 279 -9.90 12.30 -10.24
N PHE A 280 -10.13 11.02 -9.92
CA PHE A 280 -9.65 10.39 -8.69
C PHE A 280 -8.12 10.45 -8.60
N ARG A 281 -7.42 10.09 -9.68
CA ARG A 281 -5.95 10.13 -9.75
C ARG A 281 -5.41 11.56 -9.59
N PHE A 282 -6.03 12.55 -10.21
CA PHE A 282 -5.63 13.95 -10.08
C PHE A 282 -5.73 14.44 -8.63
N ILE A 283 -6.85 14.17 -7.95
CA ILE A 283 -7.04 14.52 -6.53
C ILE A 283 -6.04 13.76 -5.66
N GLY A 284 -5.95 12.44 -5.86
CA GLY A 284 -5.09 11.56 -5.08
C GLY A 284 -3.62 11.93 -5.21
N ARG A 285 -3.15 12.21 -6.44
CA ARG A 285 -1.76 12.60 -6.71
C ARG A 285 -1.41 13.96 -6.09
N THR A 286 -2.36 14.89 -6.11
CA THR A 286 -2.19 16.21 -5.47
C THR A 286 -2.08 16.09 -3.95
N ASP A 287 -2.96 15.32 -3.31
CA ASP A 287 -2.94 15.12 -1.85
C ASP A 287 -1.73 14.30 -1.40
N ALA A 288 -1.33 13.29 -2.17
CA ALA A 288 -0.10 12.54 -1.93
C ALA A 288 1.15 13.43 -2.00
N ALA A 289 1.22 14.35 -2.97
CA ALA A 289 2.32 15.32 -3.07
C ALA A 289 2.37 16.25 -1.84
N ILE A 290 1.23 16.75 -1.38
CA ILE A 290 1.13 17.54 -0.13
C ILE A 290 1.54 16.70 1.08
N SER A 291 1.15 15.42 1.13
CA SER A 291 1.54 14.49 2.20
C SER A 291 3.05 14.31 2.28
N VAL A 292 3.71 14.08 1.13
CA VAL A 292 5.17 13.91 1.06
C VAL A 292 5.89 15.22 1.42
N MET A 293 5.41 16.37 0.98
CA MET A 293 5.94 17.67 1.40
C MET A 293 5.89 17.81 2.92
N ARG A 294 4.76 17.49 3.55
CA ARG A 294 4.62 17.53 5.01
C ARG A 294 5.56 16.54 5.71
N LEU A 295 5.75 15.35 5.13
CA LEU A 295 6.70 14.36 5.64
C LEU A 295 8.13 14.90 5.64
N ARG A 296 8.58 15.48 4.52
CA ARG A 296 9.92 16.09 4.38
C ARG A 296 10.17 17.23 5.36
N ARG A 297 9.13 18.00 5.68
CA ARG A 297 9.24 19.06 6.71
C ARG A 297 9.29 18.52 8.14
N ALA A 298 8.67 17.36 8.39
CA ALA A 298 8.56 16.78 9.71
C ALA A 298 9.75 15.85 10.08
N ALA A 299 10.52 15.38 9.11
CA ALA A 299 11.59 14.41 9.31
C ALA A 299 12.87 14.81 8.55
N LYS A 300 14.02 14.34 9.06
CA LYS A 300 15.30 14.48 8.34
C LYS A 300 15.30 13.51 7.16
N THR A 301 15.20 14.03 5.96
CA THR A 301 15.12 13.26 4.71
C THR A 301 15.96 13.88 3.62
N CYS A 302 16.32 13.10 2.60
CA CYS A 302 16.94 13.59 1.38
C CYS A 302 16.18 13.10 0.14
N ARG A 303 16.42 13.76 -0.99
CA ARG A 303 16.04 13.25 -2.31
C ARG A 303 17.07 12.23 -2.78
N PRO A 304 16.65 11.10 -3.36
CA PRO A 304 17.61 10.18 -3.97
C PRO A 304 18.27 10.80 -5.21
N THR A 305 19.45 10.30 -5.52
CA THR A 305 20.11 10.55 -6.82
C THR A 305 20.13 9.22 -7.56
N PHE A 306 19.49 9.16 -8.73
CA PHE A 306 19.53 7.97 -9.57
C PHE A 306 20.76 8.00 -10.48
N THR A 307 21.45 6.87 -10.61
CA THR A 307 22.67 6.69 -11.38
C THR A 307 22.60 5.47 -12.27
N ASP A 308 23.40 5.44 -13.31
CA ASP A 308 23.60 4.23 -14.10
C ASP A 308 24.63 3.31 -13.42
N GLY A 309 24.46 2.00 -13.62
CA GLY A 309 25.43 1.00 -13.18
C GLY A 309 25.20 0.46 -11.77
N LYS A 310 26.12 -0.40 -11.34
CA LYS A 310 26.04 -1.13 -10.07
C LYS A 310 26.69 -0.30 -8.95
N TYR A 311 25.97 0.70 -8.44
CA TYR A 311 26.43 1.58 -7.38
C TYR A 311 25.33 1.86 -6.36
N LEU A 312 25.65 1.76 -5.08
CA LEU A 312 24.74 2.14 -3.99
C LEU A 312 25.52 2.90 -2.92
N GLU A 313 25.05 4.09 -2.60
CA GLU A 313 25.53 4.88 -1.48
C GLU A 313 24.36 5.30 -0.59
N ALA A 314 24.39 4.88 0.66
CA ALA A 314 23.41 5.23 1.69
C ALA A 314 24.16 5.85 2.88
N VAL A 315 24.13 7.18 3.01
CA VAL A 315 24.86 7.89 4.07
C VAL A 315 23.90 8.21 5.20
N GLN A 316 24.25 7.76 6.42
CA GLN A 316 23.46 7.98 7.64
C GLN A 316 21.99 7.55 7.47
N VAL A 317 21.80 6.37 6.85
CA VAL A 317 20.47 5.81 6.62
C VAL A 317 19.85 5.30 7.92
N VAL A 318 18.56 5.61 8.13
CA VAL A 318 17.81 5.20 9.32
C VAL A 318 16.50 4.54 8.95
N HIS A 319 15.99 3.67 9.83
CA HIS A 319 14.68 3.02 9.66
C HIS A 319 13.57 3.92 10.22
N PRO A 320 12.58 4.35 9.43
CA PRO A 320 11.57 5.32 9.87
C PRO A 320 10.68 4.86 11.02
N LEU A 321 10.54 3.54 11.22
CA LEU A 321 9.73 2.98 12.31
C LEU A 321 10.48 2.87 13.64
N ILE A 322 11.81 2.99 13.66
CA ILE A 322 12.63 2.78 14.86
C ILE A 322 13.01 4.13 15.44
N GLU A 323 12.47 4.44 16.61
CA GLU A 323 12.86 5.64 17.36
C GLU A 323 14.28 5.50 17.88
N GLY A 324 15.08 6.53 17.70
CA GLY A 324 16.50 6.49 18.09
C GLY A 324 17.34 5.51 17.27
N CYS A 325 16.92 5.16 16.05
CA CYS A 325 17.66 4.27 15.16
C CYS A 325 19.10 4.76 14.98
N THR A 326 20.08 3.87 15.20
CA THR A 326 21.48 4.15 14.89
C THR A 326 21.64 4.33 13.38
N ALA A 327 22.10 5.51 12.97
CA ALA A 327 22.31 5.81 11.57
C ALA A 327 23.59 5.13 11.06
N ASN A 328 23.48 4.46 9.91
CA ASN A 328 24.59 3.73 9.30
C ASN A 328 24.93 4.26 7.91
N THR A 329 26.17 4.04 7.48
CA THR A 329 26.63 4.41 6.13
C THR A 329 27.12 3.16 5.41
N LEU A 330 26.67 2.99 4.16
CA LEU A 330 27.09 1.92 3.27
C LEU A 330 27.40 2.51 1.89
N THR A 331 28.54 2.10 1.32
CA THR A 331 28.87 2.39 -0.08
C THR A 331 29.29 1.09 -0.74
N LEU A 332 28.67 0.74 -1.87
CA LEU A 332 28.98 -0.39 -2.70
C LEU A 332 29.26 0.12 -4.12
N ASP A 333 30.44 -0.20 -4.66
CA ASP A 333 30.85 0.17 -6.01
C ASP A 333 31.22 -1.11 -6.80
N GLY A 334 30.34 -1.54 -7.66
CA GLY A 334 30.50 -2.79 -8.43
C GLY A 334 30.38 -4.06 -7.61
N THR A 335 30.08 -3.99 -6.31
CA THR A 335 30.08 -5.10 -5.35
C THR A 335 28.68 -5.38 -4.77
N GLY A 336 28.54 -6.52 -4.10
CA GLY A 336 27.42 -6.82 -3.21
C GLY A 336 27.85 -6.76 -1.75
N LEU A 337 26.89 -6.73 -0.83
CA LEU A 337 27.11 -6.77 0.61
C LEU A 337 26.86 -8.17 1.16
N LEU A 338 27.78 -8.70 1.92
CA LEU A 338 27.55 -9.85 2.79
C LEU A 338 27.74 -9.45 4.26
N LEU A 339 26.66 -9.60 5.03
CA LEU A 339 26.57 -9.12 6.39
C LEU A 339 26.58 -10.28 7.39
N THR A 340 27.53 -10.28 8.32
CA THR A 340 27.65 -11.29 9.36
C THR A 340 27.36 -10.72 10.74
N GLY A 341 27.04 -11.58 11.71
CA GLY A 341 26.73 -11.19 13.10
C GLY A 341 25.65 -12.08 13.70
N SER A 342 25.38 -11.91 14.99
CA SER A 342 24.28 -12.64 15.65
C SER A 342 22.90 -12.14 15.21
N ASN A 343 21.83 -12.94 15.45
CA ASN A 343 20.48 -12.59 15.02
C ASN A 343 19.91 -11.33 15.70
N MET A 344 20.44 -10.96 16.88
CA MET A 344 20.00 -9.78 17.63
C MET A 344 20.81 -8.51 17.30
N SER A 345 21.88 -8.62 16.51
CA SER A 345 22.82 -7.52 16.27
C SER A 345 22.31 -6.41 15.35
N GLY A 346 21.21 -6.63 14.63
CA GLY A 346 20.63 -5.63 13.74
C GLY A 346 20.83 -5.86 12.24
N LYS A 347 21.43 -7.01 11.81
CA LYS A 347 21.66 -7.35 10.38
C LYS A 347 20.40 -7.21 9.52
N THR A 348 19.35 -7.95 9.88
CA THR A 348 18.06 -7.97 9.17
C THR A 348 17.43 -6.58 9.11
N THR A 349 17.48 -5.86 10.22
CA THR A 349 16.98 -4.47 10.30
C THR A 349 17.72 -3.55 9.34
N PHE A 350 19.05 -3.68 9.24
CA PHE A 350 19.86 -2.84 8.38
C PHE A 350 19.56 -3.07 6.88
N ILE A 351 19.56 -4.34 6.42
CA ILE A 351 19.27 -4.62 5.00
C ILE A 351 17.85 -4.19 4.62
N ARG A 352 16.87 -4.36 5.52
CA ARG A 352 15.51 -3.80 5.36
C ARG A 352 15.52 -2.28 5.28
N THR A 353 16.31 -1.62 6.12
CA THR A 353 16.42 -0.16 6.13
C THR A 353 16.90 0.36 4.78
N VAL A 354 17.92 -0.27 4.20
CA VAL A 354 18.42 0.13 2.88
C VAL A 354 17.36 -0.08 1.80
N MET A 355 16.72 -1.25 1.78
CA MET A 355 15.68 -1.55 0.79
C MET A 355 14.45 -0.65 0.92
N LEU A 356 14.01 -0.39 2.15
CA LEU A 356 12.91 0.52 2.40
C LEU A 356 13.22 1.94 1.90
N ASN A 357 14.44 2.42 2.11
CA ASN A 357 14.86 3.73 1.60
C ASN A 357 14.97 3.75 0.08
N ALA A 358 15.37 2.65 -0.56
CA ALA A 358 15.30 2.50 -2.02
C ALA A 358 13.84 2.60 -2.51
N LEU A 359 12.92 1.85 -1.90
CA LEU A 359 11.48 1.92 -2.24
C LEU A 359 10.89 3.33 -2.08
N LEU A 360 11.17 3.98 -0.94
CA LEU A 360 10.69 5.34 -0.69
C LEU A 360 11.34 6.35 -1.64
N GLY A 361 12.59 6.14 -2.00
CA GLY A 361 13.31 6.93 -3.00
C GLY A 361 12.67 6.80 -4.39
N GLU A 362 12.39 5.58 -4.83
CA GLU A 362 11.82 5.29 -6.15
C GLU A 362 10.34 5.64 -6.29
N THR A 363 9.60 5.67 -5.18
CA THR A 363 8.16 6.00 -5.20
C THR A 363 7.87 7.44 -4.78
N LEU A 364 8.48 7.92 -3.69
CA LEU A 364 8.19 9.23 -3.08
C LEU A 364 9.31 10.26 -3.29
N CYS A 365 10.40 9.88 -3.99
CA CYS A 365 11.62 10.67 -4.08
C CYS A 365 12.13 11.16 -2.71
N THR A 366 12.00 10.31 -1.68
CA THR A 366 12.25 10.70 -0.28
C THR A 366 12.89 9.55 0.46
N CYS A 367 14.12 9.74 0.96
CA CYS A 367 14.84 8.76 1.75
C CYS A 367 15.11 9.30 3.15
N PHE A 368 15.03 8.45 4.17
CA PHE A 368 15.44 8.75 5.54
C PHE A 368 16.95 8.55 5.69
N ALA A 369 17.70 9.44 5.08
CA ALA A 369 19.16 9.44 5.02
C ALA A 369 19.68 10.87 4.86
N GLU A 370 21.00 11.07 4.99
CA GLU A 370 21.64 12.34 4.58
C GLU A 370 21.89 12.39 3.08
N ARG A 371 22.21 11.24 2.48
CA ARG A 371 22.35 11.06 1.03
C ARG A 371 22.02 9.62 0.67
N PHE A 372 21.32 9.45 -0.46
CA PHE A 372 21.00 8.16 -1.02
C PHE A 372 21.20 8.19 -2.52
N THR A 373 22.10 7.36 -3.04
CA THR A 373 22.43 7.29 -4.46
C THR A 373 22.40 5.83 -4.89
N ALA A 374 21.60 5.49 -5.88
CA ALA A 374 21.46 4.14 -6.41
C ALA A 374 20.86 4.18 -7.83
N PRO A 375 20.96 3.11 -8.65
CA PRO A 375 20.15 3.01 -9.85
C PRO A 375 18.66 2.86 -9.51
N TYR A 376 17.79 3.15 -10.49
CA TYR A 376 16.39 2.79 -10.39
C TYR A 376 16.25 1.28 -10.63
N MET A 377 15.73 0.51 -9.66
CA MET A 377 15.85 -0.95 -9.61
C MET A 377 14.52 -1.63 -9.35
N ARG A 378 14.42 -2.91 -9.71
CA ARG A 378 13.40 -3.79 -9.17
C ARG A 378 13.80 -4.24 -7.76
N LEU A 379 12.83 -4.28 -6.87
CA LEU A 379 13.06 -4.58 -5.45
C LEU A 379 12.51 -5.97 -5.12
N HIS A 380 13.38 -6.83 -4.61
CA HIS A 380 13.03 -8.20 -4.25
C HIS A 380 13.63 -8.56 -2.90
N SER A 381 12.82 -9.13 -2.00
CA SER A 381 13.30 -9.62 -0.71
C SER A 381 12.96 -11.09 -0.48
N SER A 382 13.76 -11.73 0.36
CA SER A 382 13.49 -13.03 0.97
C SER A 382 14.06 -12.99 2.38
N ILE A 383 13.24 -12.49 3.33
CA ILE A 383 13.65 -12.26 4.72
C ILE A 383 12.80 -13.11 5.67
N ARG A 384 11.48 -13.02 5.53
CA ARG A 384 10.53 -13.78 6.33
C ARG A 384 9.89 -14.85 5.45
N ILE A 385 10.21 -16.09 5.69
CA ILE A 385 9.48 -17.19 5.06
C ILE A 385 8.51 -17.72 6.11
N SER A 386 7.21 -17.60 5.85
CA SER A 386 6.18 -18.14 6.73
C SER A 386 5.88 -19.59 6.36
N ASP A 387 5.79 -20.46 7.35
CA ASP A 387 5.20 -21.79 7.16
C ASP A 387 3.73 -21.64 6.81
N ASP A 388 3.34 -21.91 5.59
CA ASP A 388 1.93 -22.05 5.23
C ASP A 388 1.48 -23.49 5.43
N ILE A 389 1.03 -23.76 6.65
CA ILE A 389 0.51 -25.07 7.05
C ILE A 389 -0.74 -25.46 6.23
N THR A 390 -1.42 -24.46 5.62
CA THR A 390 -2.67 -24.68 4.88
C THR A 390 -2.44 -25.22 3.47
N GLU A 391 -1.30 -24.91 2.84
CA GLU A 391 -0.95 -25.39 1.51
C GLU A 391 -0.12 -26.70 1.51
N GLY A 392 0.29 -27.19 2.68
CA GLY A 392 1.04 -28.46 2.81
C GLY A 392 2.44 -28.43 2.20
N THR A 393 2.95 -27.25 1.84
CA THR A 393 4.31 -27.04 1.34
C THR A 393 5.29 -26.93 2.49
N SER A 394 6.41 -27.66 2.42
CA SER A 394 7.46 -27.54 3.43
C SER A 394 8.14 -26.17 3.32
N TYR A 395 8.53 -25.59 4.44
CA TYR A 395 9.32 -24.37 4.55
C TYR A 395 10.46 -24.31 3.52
N TYR A 396 11.23 -25.38 3.39
CA TYR A 396 12.34 -25.49 2.45
C TYR A 396 11.88 -25.37 0.98
N LEU A 397 10.77 -26.01 0.61
CA LEU A 397 10.27 -25.94 -0.76
C LEU A 397 9.82 -24.51 -1.12
N GLN A 398 9.17 -23.81 -0.19
CA GLN A 398 8.78 -22.40 -0.39
C GLN A 398 10.01 -21.52 -0.60
N GLU A 399 11.06 -21.72 0.19
CA GLU A 399 12.34 -21.02 0.04
C GLU A 399 12.99 -21.28 -1.34
N VAL A 400 13.01 -22.54 -1.80
CA VAL A 400 13.51 -22.90 -3.12
C VAL A 400 12.72 -22.23 -4.25
N LEU A 401 11.38 -22.17 -4.14
CA LEU A 401 10.54 -21.51 -5.13
C LEU A 401 10.73 -19.99 -5.15
N THR A 402 10.90 -19.37 -3.99
CA THR A 402 11.22 -17.93 -3.90
C THR A 402 12.57 -17.64 -4.56
N VAL A 403 13.62 -18.36 -4.20
CA VAL A 403 14.96 -18.19 -4.81
C VAL A 403 14.92 -18.41 -6.33
N LYS A 404 14.13 -19.39 -6.82
CA LYS A 404 13.95 -19.60 -8.26
C LYS A 404 13.39 -18.36 -8.95
N ARG A 405 12.34 -17.71 -8.37
CA ARG A 405 11.77 -16.45 -8.90
C ARG A 405 12.81 -15.32 -8.94
N LEU A 406 13.62 -15.18 -7.87
CA LEU A 406 14.69 -14.19 -7.84
C LEU A 406 15.70 -14.38 -8.98
N LEU A 407 16.07 -15.62 -9.27
CA LEU A 407 16.97 -15.94 -10.39
C LEU A 407 16.33 -15.64 -11.75
N GLU A 408 15.04 -15.93 -11.93
CA GLU A 408 14.27 -15.57 -13.13
C GLU A 408 14.19 -14.05 -13.34
N ASP A 409 14.05 -13.28 -12.27
CA ASP A 409 14.06 -11.81 -12.32
C ASP A 409 15.46 -11.24 -12.59
N ALA A 410 16.53 -11.91 -12.11
CA ALA A 410 17.91 -11.55 -12.40
C ALA A 410 18.29 -11.77 -13.88
N ASP A 411 17.56 -12.59 -14.63
CA ASP A 411 17.77 -12.78 -16.06
C ASP A 411 17.11 -11.69 -16.92
N ARG A 412 16.34 -10.77 -16.33
CA ARG A 412 15.73 -9.63 -17.02
C ARG A 412 16.71 -8.46 -17.16
N PRO A 413 16.54 -7.58 -18.15
CA PRO A 413 17.49 -6.50 -18.41
C PRO A 413 17.59 -5.43 -17.31
N ALA A 414 16.54 -5.26 -16.50
CA ALA A 414 16.49 -4.22 -15.47
C ALA A 414 17.40 -4.56 -14.28
N ALA A 415 18.05 -3.56 -13.70
CA ALA A 415 18.76 -3.71 -12.43
C ALA A 415 17.79 -4.13 -11.32
N CYS A 416 18.27 -4.99 -10.41
CA CYS A 416 17.51 -5.45 -9.25
C CYS A 416 18.30 -5.20 -7.97
N LEU A 417 17.58 -4.85 -6.89
CA LEU A 417 18.07 -4.93 -5.52
C LEU A 417 17.51 -6.20 -4.88
N PHE A 418 18.37 -7.15 -4.59
CA PHE A 418 18.02 -8.37 -3.87
C PHE A 418 18.42 -8.25 -2.41
N VAL A 419 17.47 -8.45 -1.50
CA VAL A 419 17.69 -8.41 -0.05
C VAL A 419 17.32 -9.75 0.56
N LEU A 420 18.32 -10.45 1.09
CA LEU A 420 18.21 -11.85 1.48
C LEU A 420 18.70 -12.04 2.92
N ASP A 421 17.96 -12.80 3.72
CA ASP A 421 18.35 -13.12 5.09
C ASP A 421 18.36 -14.65 5.30
N GLU A 422 19.55 -15.20 5.54
CA GLU A 422 19.77 -16.60 5.88
C GLU A 422 19.15 -17.60 4.90
N LEU A 423 19.70 -17.67 3.68
CA LEU A 423 19.25 -18.59 2.64
C LEU A 423 19.36 -20.08 3.03
N PHE A 424 18.31 -20.85 2.68
CA PHE A 424 18.25 -22.30 2.80
C PHE A 424 18.35 -22.82 4.24
N LYS A 425 17.67 -22.16 5.19
CA LYS A 425 17.63 -22.59 6.59
C LYS A 425 17.08 -24.01 6.80
N GLY A 426 16.26 -24.50 5.89
CA GLY A 426 15.57 -25.78 6.00
C GLY A 426 16.42 -27.02 5.65
N THR A 427 17.74 -26.88 5.36
CA THR A 427 18.63 -28.01 5.02
C THR A 427 19.88 -28.07 5.88
N ASN A 428 20.72 -29.12 5.67
CA ASN A 428 21.97 -29.27 6.42
C ASN A 428 23.01 -28.19 6.06
N THR A 429 23.95 -27.92 6.95
CA THR A 429 24.91 -26.82 6.84
C THR A 429 25.76 -26.89 5.55
N THR A 430 26.23 -28.06 5.16
CA THR A 430 27.09 -28.20 3.97
C THR A 430 26.33 -27.87 2.69
N GLU A 431 25.11 -28.42 2.55
CA GLU A 431 24.25 -28.14 1.39
C GLU A 431 23.79 -26.68 1.36
N ARG A 432 23.44 -26.11 2.53
CA ARG A 432 23.07 -24.71 2.67
C ARG A 432 24.18 -23.78 2.19
N ILE A 433 25.40 -23.98 2.65
CA ILE A 433 26.56 -23.17 2.25
C ILE A 433 26.83 -23.32 0.75
N ALA A 434 26.81 -24.54 0.23
CA ALA A 434 27.06 -24.79 -1.19
C ALA A 434 25.99 -24.17 -2.10
N ALA A 435 24.72 -24.36 -1.80
CA ALA A 435 23.60 -23.78 -2.53
C ALA A 435 23.56 -22.25 -2.38
N GLY A 436 23.73 -21.73 -1.17
CA GLY A 436 23.77 -20.29 -0.89
C GLY A 436 24.89 -19.60 -1.67
N LYS A 437 26.09 -20.16 -1.69
CA LYS A 437 27.23 -19.67 -2.47
C LYS A 437 26.91 -19.59 -3.96
N ALA A 438 26.34 -20.63 -4.52
CA ALA A 438 26.02 -20.69 -5.95
C ALA A 438 24.95 -19.65 -6.34
N VAL A 439 23.90 -19.52 -5.54
CA VAL A 439 22.82 -18.55 -5.76
C VAL A 439 23.33 -17.11 -5.62
N LEU A 440 23.99 -16.78 -4.52
CA LEU A 440 24.50 -15.43 -4.28
C LEU A 440 25.51 -15.01 -5.34
N ALA A 441 26.44 -15.89 -5.73
CA ALA A 441 27.38 -15.62 -6.82
C ALA A 441 26.66 -15.39 -8.17
N ARG A 442 25.53 -16.06 -8.42
CA ARG A 442 24.73 -15.84 -9.64
C ARG A 442 23.98 -14.52 -9.60
N LEU A 443 23.29 -14.19 -8.48
CA LEU A 443 22.53 -12.96 -8.31
C LEU A 443 23.43 -11.71 -8.37
N ASN A 444 24.67 -11.80 -7.91
CA ASN A 444 25.61 -10.66 -7.89
C ASN A 444 26.21 -10.32 -9.26
N ARG A 445 25.86 -11.07 -10.31
CA ARG A 445 26.32 -10.79 -11.68
C ARG A 445 25.49 -9.67 -12.32
N GLY A 446 26.13 -8.96 -13.27
CA GLY A 446 25.45 -7.89 -14.02
C GLY A 446 25.18 -6.64 -13.20
N PRO A 447 24.08 -5.93 -13.47
CA PRO A 447 23.78 -4.63 -12.84
C PRO A 447 23.14 -4.75 -11.46
N HIS A 448 22.96 -5.96 -10.93
CA HIS A 448 22.20 -6.19 -9.71
C HIS A 448 23.02 -5.87 -8.47
N ILE A 449 22.35 -5.36 -7.44
CA ILE A 449 22.89 -5.13 -6.09
C ILE A 449 22.30 -6.20 -5.17
N VAL A 450 23.17 -6.89 -4.43
CA VAL A 450 22.75 -7.93 -3.49
C VAL A 450 23.17 -7.55 -2.09
N LEU A 451 22.22 -7.53 -1.17
CA LEU A 451 22.44 -7.36 0.26
C LEU A 451 22.03 -8.66 0.94
N ALA A 452 22.98 -9.45 1.37
CA ALA A 452 22.72 -10.73 2.02
C ALA A 452 23.20 -10.72 3.47
N ALA A 453 22.38 -11.23 4.40
CA ALA A 453 22.76 -11.49 5.77
C ALA A 453 22.88 -12.99 6.03
N THR A 454 23.88 -13.40 6.78
CA THR A 454 24.13 -14.80 7.14
C THR A 454 24.85 -14.90 8.48
N HIS A 455 24.69 -16.05 9.14
CA HIS A 455 25.52 -16.41 10.29
C HIS A 455 26.61 -17.45 9.92
N ASP A 456 26.65 -17.93 8.67
CA ASP A 456 27.65 -18.86 8.18
C ASP A 456 28.93 -18.11 7.78
N ILE A 457 29.96 -18.20 8.62
CA ILE A 457 31.24 -17.53 8.39
C ILE A 457 31.95 -18.13 7.17
N GLU A 458 31.81 -19.43 6.97
CA GLU A 458 32.38 -20.18 5.83
C GLU A 458 31.82 -19.67 4.49
N LEU A 459 30.53 -19.36 4.45
CA LEU A 459 29.90 -18.74 3.28
C LEU A 459 30.49 -17.37 2.96
N ALA A 460 30.76 -16.57 4.02
CA ALA A 460 31.35 -15.25 3.88
C ALA A 460 32.76 -15.32 3.26
N GLU A 461 33.56 -16.28 3.65
CA GLU A 461 34.91 -16.47 3.09
C GLU A 461 34.87 -16.92 1.64
N LEU A 462 33.96 -17.84 1.28
CA LEU A 462 33.77 -18.34 -0.10
C LEU A 462 33.31 -17.25 -1.07
N LEU A 463 32.53 -16.27 -0.62
CA LEU A 463 31.96 -15.20 -1.47
C LEU A 463 32.88 -13.98 -1.62
N ARG A 464 33.94 -13.87 -0.83
CA ARG A 464 34.91 -12.77 -0.97
C ARG A 464 35.50 -12.67 -2.39
N GLY A 465 35.71 -13.81 -3.06
CA GLY A 465 36.18 -13.86 -4.44
C GLY A 465 35.12 -13.60 -5.51
N ASP A 466 33.84 -13.55 -5.14
CA ASP A 466 32.69 -13.36 -6.05
C ASP A 466 32.14 -11.92 -6.02
N GLY A 467 32.94 -10.94 -5.59
CA GLY A 467 32.59 -9.52 -5.61
C GLY A 467 31.66 -9.10 -4.48
N TYR A 468 31.80 -9.70 -3.30
CA TYR A 468 31.11 -9.27 -2.09
C TYR A 468 32.03 -8.54 -1.13
N GLU A 469 31.56 -7.42 -0.59
CA GLU A 469 32.17 -6.75 0.55
C GLU A 469 31.63 -7.36 1.85
N LEU A 470 32.54 -7.69 2.75
CA LEU A 470 32.20 -8.27 4.04
C LEU A 470 32.07 -7.18 5.08
N HIS A 471 30.90 -7.14 5.72
CA HIS A 471 30.64 -6.28 6.86
C HIS A 471 30.02 -7.09 8.00
N HIS A 472 30.04 -6.53 9.21
CA HIS A 472 29.45 -7.19 10.36
C HIS A 472 28.83 -6.20 11.34
N PHE A 473 27.87 -6.72 12.10
CA PHE A 473 27.43 -6.12 13.35
C PHE A 473 28.01 -6.92 14.52
N ARG A 474 28.45 -6.22 15.54
CA ARG A 474 29.05 -6.85 16.71
C ARG A 474 28.17 -6.71 17.95
N GLU A 475 28.40 -7.62 18.85
CA GLU A 475 27.90 -7.60 20.21
C GLU A 475 29.05 -7.60 21.19
N GLU A 476 28.93 -6.85 22.27
CA GLU A 476 29.91 -6.79 23.35
C GLU A 476 29.23 -7.18 24.66
N VAL A 477 30.01 -7.85 25.53
CA VAL A 477 29.59 -8.11 26.89
C VAL A 477 30.24 -7.05 27.75
N ALA A 478 29.46 -6.07 28.23
CA ALA A 478 29.90 -5.01 29.12
C ALA A 478 29.06 -5.05 30.40
N ASP A 479 29.72 -4.95 31.55
CA ASP A 479 29.09 -4.92 32.89
C ASP A 479 28.09 -6.08 33.13
N GLY A 480 28.42 -7.29 32.67
CA GLY A 480 27.57 -8.46 32.81
C GLY A 480 26.26 -8.41 31.99
N ARG A 481 26.25 -7.61 30.94
CA ARG A 481 25.11 -7.49 30.00
C ARG A 481 25.58 -7.54 28.55
N LEU A 482 24.68 -8.07 27.70
CA LEU A 482 24.90 -8.02 26.26
C LEU A 482 24.53 -6.62 25.74
N VAL A 483 25.48 -5.96 25.08
CA VAL A 483 25.30 -4.62 24.50
C VAL A 483 25.51 -4.70 23.01
N PHE A 484 24.62 -4.07 22.24
CA PHE A 484 24.71 -3.94 20.80
C PHE A 484 24.94 -2.46 20.45
N ASP A 485 25.93 -2.18 19.62
CA ASP A 485 26.21 -0.82 19.14
C ASP A 485 25.32 -0.46 17.92
N TYR A 486 24.76 -1.47 17.26
CA TYR A 486 23.99 -1.34 16.02
C TYR A 486 24.73 -0.57 14.91
N CYS A 487 26.06 -0.58 14.95
CA CYS A 487 26.93 0.06 13.97
C CYS A 487 27.44 -0.94 12.96
N LEU A 488 27.44 -0.55 11.69
CA LEU A 488 27.99 -1.33 10.59
C LEU A 488 29.53 -1.23 10.61
N HIS A 489 30.21 -2.37 10.76
CA HIS A 489 31.67 -2.47 10.74
C HIS A 489 32.15 -3.19 9.47
N THR A 490 33.27 -2.72 8.91
CA THR A 490 33.90 -3.36 7.75
C THR A 490 34.65 -4.62 8.17
N GLY A 491 34.62 -5.64 7.30
CA GLY A 491 35.32 -6.92 7.47
C GLY A 491 34.45 -8.01 8.10
N PRO A 492 34.97 -9.24 8.22
CA PRO A 492 34.26 -10.37 8.80
C PRO A 492 34.15 -10.24 10.33
N LEU A 493 33.10 -10.83 10.91
CA LEU A 493 32.98 -10.99 12.35
C LEU A 493 34.05 -11.94 12.88
N THR A 494 34.84 -11.50 13.85
CA THR A 494 35.94 -12.29 14.47
C THR A 494 35.55 -12.88 15.82
N THR A 495 34.45 -12.41 16.44
CA THR A 495 34.04 -12.81 17.80
C THR A 495 32.94 -13.87 17.73
N ARG A 496 33.02 -14.90 18.60
CA ARG A 496 32.02 -15.94 18.79
C ARG A 496 31.54 -15.86 20.25
N ASN A 497 30.36 -15.27 20.48
CA ASN A 497 29.87 -14.98 21.83
C ASN A 497 28.77 -15.91 22.32
N ALA A 498 28.34 -16.91 21.52
CA ALA A 498 27.19 -17.75 21.87
C ALA A 498 27.35 -18.45 23.22
N ILE A 499 28.50 -19.06 23.51
CA ILE A 499 28.76 -19.73 24.81
C ILE A 499 28.86 -18.70 25.94
N ARG A 500 29.47 -17.52 25.68
CA ARG A 500 29.56 -16.43 26.65
C ARG A 500 28.18 -15.86 27.03
N ILE A 501 27.22 -15.93 26.13
CA ILE A 501 25.82 -15.59 26.44
C ILE A 501 25.23 -16.59 27.45
N LEU A 502 25.53 -17.89 27.35
CA LEU A 502 25.10 -18.87 28.35
C LEU A 502 25.67 -18.54 29.75
N GLU A 503 26.91 -18.08 29.81
CA GLU A 503 27.50 -17.61 31.08
C GLU A 503 26.74 -16.44 31.69
N LEU A 504 26.32 -15.47 30.85
CA LEU A 504 25.57 -14.29 31.28
C LEU A 504 24.18 -14.61 31.84
N TYR A 505 23.59 -15.74 31.42
CA TYR A 505 22.28 -16.19 31.88
C TYR A 505 22.38 -17.30 32.93
N ASP A 506 23.52 -17.38 33.66
CA ASP A 506 23.74 -18.29 34.80
C ASP A 506 23.50 -19.78 34.49
N TYR A 507 23.84 -20.23 33.26
CA TYR A 507 23.82 -21.66 32.96
C TYR A 507 24.83 -22.42 33.83
N PRO A 508 24.55 -23.73 34.11
CA PRO A 508 25.46 -24.52 34.95
C PRO A 508 26.91 -24.46 34.47
N PRO A 509 27.90 -24.19 35.35
CA PRO A 509 29.31 -24.06 34.94
C PRO A 509 29.86 -25.31 34.22
N GLU A 510 29.38 -26.47 34.57
CA GLU A 510 29.75 -27.75 33.96
C GLU A 510 29.31 -27.81 32.47
N LEU A 511 28.11 -27.32 32.17
CA LEU A 511 27.60 -27.22 30.78
C LEU A 511 28.43 -26.24 29.96
N ILE A 512 28.77 -25.10 30.54
CA ILE A 512 29.58 -24.08 29.88
C ILE A 512 30.99 -24.61 29.57
N ALA A 513 31.62 -25.31 30.54
CA ALA A 513 32.93 -25.92 30.36
C ALA A 513 32.91 -27.01 29.26
N GLU A 514 31.88 -27.85 29.23
CA GLU A 514 31.70 -28.86 28.17
C GLU A 514 31.48 -28.20 26.78
N ALA A 515 30.73 -27.09 26.73
CA ALA A 515 30.51 -26.36 25.48
C ALA A 515 31.83 -25.79 24.92
N TYR A 516 32.68 -25.20 25.77
CA TYR A 516 34.00 -24.69 25.36
C TYR A 516 34.95 -25.82 24.92
N ASP A 517 35.00 -26.93 25.65
CA ASP A 517 35.81 -28.09 25.27
C ASP A 517 35.38 -28.67 23.91
N THR A 518 34.05 -28.79 23.69
CA THR A 518 33.49 -29.23 22.41
C THR A 518 33.83 -28.27 21.28
N GLN A 519 33.71 -26.95 21.53
CA GLN A 519 34.05 -25.93 20.53
C GLN A 519 35.52 -26.01 20.12
N GLN A 520 36.44 -26.19 21.10
CA GLN A 520 37.87 -26.36 20.79
C GLN A 520 38.18 -27.60 19.97
N LYS A 521 37.51 -28.72 20.25
CA LYS A 521 37.63 -29.96 19.45
C LYS A 521 37.15 -29.79 18.01
N LEU A 522 36.07 -29.06 17.81
CA LEU A 522 35.54 -28.77 16.47
C LEU A 522 36.47 -27.84 15.67
N LEU A 523 37.08 -26.86 16.34
CA LEU A 523 38.04 -25.91 15.72
C LEU A 523 39.40 -26.53 15.44
N GLY A 524 39.82 -27.54 16.22
CA GLY A 524 41.11 -28.21 16.06
C GLY A 524 41.12 -29.36 15.04
N ASN A 525 39.95 -29.77 14.52
CA ASN A 525 39.79 -30.82 13.51
C ASN A 525 39.50 -30.31 12.09
N GLY A 526 39.59 -28.97 11.84
CA GLY A 526 39.36 -28.32 10.55
C GLY A 526 40.66 -27.97 9.81
#